data_7b8baaee02893929fb57fd78de81d8c6
#
_entry.id   7b8baaee02893929fb57fd78de81d8c6
#
_cell.length_a   1.000
_cell.length_b   1.000
_cell.length_c   1.000
_cell.angle_alpha   90.00
_cell.angle_beta   90.00
_cell.angle_gamma   90.00
#
_symmetry.space_group_name_H-M   'P 1'
#
loop_
_entity.id
_entity.type
_entity.pdbx_description
1 polymer ?
#
loop_
_entity_poly.entity_id
_entity_poly.type
_entity_poly.pdbx_seq_one_letter_code
_entity_poly.pdbx_strand_id
1 'polypeptide(L)'
;MPTTDLDRDHVALGEQESLRLLHTTTIGRVAYSQAALPAIRAVSYMLRDGAVVIPTRAGSALAQAARGAVLAFEADSYDQAARNGWCVTVVGPSRVVAVGRSQDPDVCLIVVQVGLVRGWRTTLSSTVGDTAEPLPDACV
;
A
#
# COMPACT_ATOMS: atom_id res chain seq x y z
N MET A 1 23.68 -18.53 12.60
CA MET A 1 22.45 -18.52 11.86
C MET A 1 22.50 -17.43 10.83
N PRO A 2 22.54 -17.79 9.60
CA PRO A 2 22.35 -16.77 8.62
C PRO A 2 20.93 -16.25 8.81
N THR A 3 20.78 -15.17 9.56
CA THR A 3 19.64 -14.33 9.42
C THR A 3 19.68 -13.90 7.99
N THR A 4 19.13 -14.70 7.34
CA THR A 4 18.53 -14.63 6.09
C THR A 4 19.04 -13.51 5.22
N ASP A 5 19.65 -13.89 4.18
CA ASP A 5 19.87 -13.05 3.01
C ASP A 5 18.62 -12.23 2.64
N LEU A 6 17.45 -12.57 3.16
CA LEU A 6 16.20 -11.81 2.97
C LEU A 6 16.28 -10.39 3.53
N ASP A 7 16.91 -10.17 4.67
CA ASP A 7 17.07 -8.83 5.22
C ASP A 7 18.12 -8.00 4.47
N ARG A 8 19.07 -8.66 3.81
CA ARG A 8 20.08 -7.99 2.98
C ARG A 8 19.54 -7.55 1.63
N ASP A 9 18.45 -8.17 1.21
CA ASP A 9 17.81 -7.86 -0.07
C ASP A 9 16.88 -6.64 0.01
N HIS A 10 16.71 -6.06 1.19
CA HIS A 10 15.90 -4.88 1.42
C HIS A 10 16.77 -3.70 1.82
N VAL A 11 16.81 -2.69 0.97
CA VAL A 11 17.52 -1.44 1.26
C VAL A 11 16.49 -0.38 1.59
N ALA A 12 16.58 0.21 2.79
CA ALA A 12 15.68 1.27 3.20
C ALA A 12 15.88 2.52 2.36
N LEU A 13 14.77 3.12 1.95
CA LEU A 13 14.71 4.38 1.22
C LEU A 13 14.35 5.52 2.16
N GLY A 14 14.90 6.71 1.91
CA GLY A 14 14.49 7.91 2.61
C GLY A 14 13.07 8.33 2.25
N GLU A 15 12.49 9.21 3.05
CA GLU A 15 11.11 9.68 2.87
C GLU A 15 10.90 10.36 1.53
N GLN A 16 11.80 11.27 1.12
CA GLN A 16 11.68 12.00 -0.14
C GLN A 16 11.69 11.05 -1.34
N GLU A 17 12.61 10.09 -1.33
CA GLU A 17 12.71 9.10 -2.40
C GLU A 17 11.45 8.21 -2.43
N SER A 18 10.96 7.82 -1.27
CA SER A 18 9.74 7.02 -1.15
C SER A 18 8.53 7.76 -1.73
N LEU A 19 8.35 9.02 -1.38
CA LEU A 19 7.26 9.84 -1.92
C LEU A 19 7.41 10.08 -3.42
N ARG A 20 8.65 10.27 -3.90
CA ARG A 20 8.91 10.40 -5.32
C ARG A 20 8.48 9.15 -6.10
N LEU A 21 8.78 7.97 -5.57
CA LEU A 21 8.39 6.71 -6.18
C LEU A 21 6.87 6.54 -6.24
N LEU A 22 6.15 7.00 -5.23
CA LEU A 22 4.69 6.97 -5.24
C LEU A 22 4.08 7.79 -6.38
N HIS A 23 4.75 8.80 -6.88
CA HIS A 23 4.30 9.56 -8.04
C HIS A 23 4.44 8.80 -9.35
N THR A 24 5.19 7.70 -9.37
CA THR A 24 5.47 6.94 -10.60
C THR A 24 4.43 5.88 -10.92
N THR A 25 3.51 5.59 -9.99
CA THR A 25 2.44 4.62 -10.19
C THR A 25 1.09 5.26 -9.88
N THR A 26 0.03 4.61 -10.31
CA THR A 26 -1.35 5.08 -10.13
C THR A 26 -2.24 4.06 -9.43
N ILE A 27 -1.74 2.86 -9.19
CA ILE A 27 -2.46 1.79 -8.52
C ILE A 27 -1.69 1.42 -7.26
N GLY A 28 -2.40 1.35 -6.16
CA GLY A 28 -1.88 0.88 -4.88
C GLY A 28 -2.91 0.02 -4.19
N ARG A 29 -2.65 -0.22 -2.92
CA ARG A 29 -3.53 -1.03 -2.07
C ARG A 29 -3.72 -0.32 -0.75
N VAL A 30 -4.94 -0.37 -0.25
CA VAL A 30 -5.26 0.17 1.07
C VAL A 30 -5.66 -0.97 1.99
N ALA A 31 -5.11 -0.96 3.19
CA ALA A 31 -5.44 -1.90 4.24
C ALA A 31 -6.34 -1.19 5.26
N TYR A 32 -7.43 -1.83 5.62
CA TYR A 32 -8.43 -1.30 6.55
C TYR A 32 -9.07 -2.44 7.31
N SER A 33 -9.82 -2.09 8.35
CA SER A 33 -10.58 -3.07 9.13
C SER A 33 -12.07 -2.84 8.91
N GLN A 34 -12.79 -3.94 8.70
CA GLN A 34 -14.24 -3.94 8.57
C GLN A 34 -14.79 -5.00 9.51
N ALA A 35 -15.62 -4.59 10.48
CA ALA A 35 -16.16 -5.51 11.50
C ALA A 35 -15.05 -6.32 12.17
N ALA A 36 -13.97 -5.67 12.56
CA ALA A 36 -12.77 -6.25 13.16
C ALA A 36 -11.99 -7.22 12.27
N LEU A 37 -12.36 -7.36 11.01
CA LEU A 37 -11.61 -8.17 10.04
C LEU A 37 -10.73 -7.27 9.18
N PRO A 38 -9.44 -7.60 9.05
CA PRO A 38 -8.56 -6.88 8.14
C PRO A 38 -8.97 -7.16 6.68
N ALA A 39 -8.87 -6.13 5.87
CA ALA A 39 -9.16 -6.21 4.44
C ALA A 39 -8.10 -5.43 3.66
N ILE A 40 -7.85 -5.84 2.45
CA ILE A 40 -6.95 -5.16 1.51
C ILE A 40 -7.68 -4.98 0.19
N ARG A 41 -7.59 -3.79 -0.37
CA ARG A 41 -8.22 -3.49 -1.65
C ARG A 41 -7.28 -2.74 -2.56
N ALA A 42 -7.23 -3.14 -3.83
CA ALA A 42 -6.55 -2.37 -4.87
C ALA A 42 -7.36 -1.12 -5.20
N VAL A 43 -6.68 0.00 -5.34
CA VAL A 43 -7.30 1.30 -5.59
C VAL A 43 -6.44 2.11 -6.55
N SER A 44 -7.09 3.00 -7.30
CA SER A 44 -6.36 4.07 -7.96
C SER A 44 -6.11 5.19 -6.96
N TYR A 45 -5.02 5.92 -7.13
CA TYR A 45 -4.66 6.99 -6.20
C TYR A 45 -3.88 8.09 -6.88
N MET A 46 -3.78 9.22 -6.20
CA MET A 46 -2.84 10.27 -6.51
C MET A 46 -2.28 10.85 -5.20
N LEU A 47 -1.09 11.44 -5.28
CA LEU A 47 -0.55 12.24 -4.20
C LEU A 47 -0.92 13.70 -4.43
N ARG A 48 -1.44 14.35 -3.38
CA ARG A 48 -1.79 15.77 -3.42
C ARG A 48 -1.64 16.36 -2.03
N ASP A 49 -0.86 17.45 -1.94
CA ASP A 49 -0.72 18.24 -0.71
C ASP A 49 -0.34 17.40 0.52
N GLY A 50 0.61 16.46 0.35
CA GLY A 50 1.08 15.61 1.44
C GLY A 50 0.09 14.53 1.85
N ALA A 51 -0.81 14.14 0.97
CA ALA A 51 -1.79 13.09 1.24
C ALA A 51 -1.93 12.14 0.07
N VAL A 52 -2.31 10.91 0.37
CA VAL A 52 -2.76 9.94 -0.62
C VAL A 52 -4.26 10.11 -0.80
N VAL A 53 -4.69 10.40 -2.02
CA VAL A 53 -6.09 10.66 -2.34
C VAL A 53 -6.62 9.50 -3.17
N ILE A 54 -7.70 8.88 -2.70
CA ILE A 54 -8.28 7.67 -3.27
C ILE A 54 -9.75 7.93 -3.60
N PRO A 55 -10.15 7.93 -4.89
CA PRO A 55 -11.56 8.00 -5.23
C PRO A 55 -12.24 6.66 -4.92
N THR A 56 -13.44 6.75 -4.35
CA THR A 56 -14.24 5.57 -4.04
C THR A 56 -15.72 5.91 -4.10
N ARG A 57 -16.58 4.91 -4.08
CA ARG A 57 -18.00 5.12 -4.00
C ARG A 57 -18.41 5.52 -2.60
N ALA A 58 -19.25 6.56 -2.51
CA ALA A 58 -19.87 6.96 -1.26
C ALA A 58 -20.69 5.79 -0.71
N GLY A 59 -20.58 5.53 0.59
CA GLY A 59 -21.27 4.41 1.22
C GLY A 59 -20.59 3.05 1.05
N SER A 60 -19.47 2.96 0.33
CA SER A 60 -18.69 1.71 0.26
C SER A 60 -18.13 1.34 1.63
N ALA A 61 -17.81 0.05 1.81
CA ALA A 61 -17.18 -0.42 3.04
C ALA A 61 -15.86 0.31 3.31
N LEU A 62 -15.09 0.58 2.27
CA LEU A 62 -13.84 1.33 2.38
C LEU A 62 -14.10 2.78 2.83
N ALA A 63 -15.09 3.45 2.25
CA ALA A 63 -15.44 4.82 2.66
C ALA A 63 -15.89 4.87 4.12
N GLN A 64 -16.65 3.89 4.56
CA GLN A 64 -17.07 3.79 5.97
C GLN A 64 -15.88 3.57 6.90
N ALA A 65 -14.96 2.67 6.52
CA ALA A 65 -13.77 2.37 7.32
C ALA A 65 -12.80 3.56 7.39
N ALA A 66 -12.78 4.40 6.36
CA ALA A 66 -11.86 5.54 6.27
C ALA A 66 -12.27 6.75 7.11
N ARG A 67 -13.46 6.74 7.70
CA ARG A 67 -13.95 7.87 8.48
C ARG A 67 -13.29 7.90 9.84
N GLY A 68 -12.36 8.84 10.05
CA GLY A 68 -11.69 9.03 11.33
C GLY A 68 -10.81 7.86 11.76
N ALA A 69 -10.29 7.10 10.83
CA ALA A 69 -9.44 5.94 11.09
C ALA A 69 -8.00 6.20 10.70
N VAL A 70 -7.10 5.34 11.14
CA VAL A 70 -5.73 5.25 10.63
C VAL A 70 -5.72 4.14 9.59
N LEU A 71 -5.29 4.47 8.38
CA LEU A 71 -5.19 3.51 7.29
C LEU A 71 -3.73 3.30 6.89
N ALA A 72 -3.45 2.13 6.35
CA ALA A 72 -2.20 1.84 5.68
C ALA A 72 -2.44 1.77 4.18
N PHE A 73 -1.55 2.41 3.43
CA PHE A 73 -1.56 2.41 1.98
C PHE A 73 -0.21 1.91 1.48
N GLU A 74 -0.21 1.10 0.44
CA GLU A 74 1.00 0.57 -0.15
C GLU A 74 0.94 0.71 -1.68
N ALA A 75 2.06 1.06 -2.28
CA ALA A 75 2.26 0.93 -3.71
C ALA A 75 3.64 0.34 -3.97
N ASP A 76 3.79 -0.35 -5.07
CA ASP A 76 5.02 -1.04 -5.40
C ASP A 76 5.17 -1.14 -6.92
N SER A 77 6.36 -1.52 -7.33
CA SER A 77 6.65 -1.89 -8.71
C SER A 77 7.82 -2.87 -8.72
N TYR A 78 7.62 -4.01 -9.36
CA TYR A 78 8.63 -5.05 -9.46
C TYR A 78 8.86 -5.42 -10.92
N ASP A 79 10.13 -5.52 -11.29
CA ASP A 79 10.57 -6.03 -12.59
C ASP A 79 10.99 -7.48 -12.39
N GLN A 80 10.21 -8.41 -12.93
CA GLN A 80 10.49 -9.84 -12.80
C GLN A 80 11.75 -10.26 -13.52
N ALA A 81 12.06 -9.64 -14.67
CA ALA A 81 13.26 -9.95 -15.43
C ALA A 81 14.53 -9.49 -14.71
N ALA A 82 14.52 -8.28 -14.18
CA ALA A 82 15.61 -7.72 -13.38
C ALA A 82 15.62 -8.22 -11.93
N ARG A 83 14.53 -8.84 -11.48
CA ARG A 83 14.32 -9.38 -10.13
C ARG A 83 14.51 -8.33 -9.04
N ASN A 84 14.11 -7.11 -9.32
CA ASN A 84 14.18 -6.02 -8.36
C ASN A 84 12.92 -5.16 -8.43
N GLY A 85 12.77 -4.34 -7.42
CA GLY A 85 11.64 -3.44 -7.34
C GLY A 85 11.73 -2.56 -6.11
N TRP A 86 10.64 -1.86 -5.88
CA TRP A 86 10.48 -1.04 -4.71
C TRP A 86 9.07 -1.21 -4.14
N CYS A 87 8.96 -0.91 -2.86
CA CYS A 87 7.70 -0.92 -2.14
C CYS A 87 7.68 0.28 -1.19
N VAL A 88 6.58 1.00 -1.14
CA VAL A 88 6.40 2.13 -0.23
C VAL A 88 5.09 1.96 0.50
N THR A 89 5.14 2.08 1.83
CA THR A 89 3.97 2.05 2.71
C THR A 89 3.80 3.42 3.36
N VAL A 90 2.58 3.90 3.36
CA VAL A 90 2.17 5.13 4.04
C VAL A 90 1.13 4.77 5.10
N VAL A 91 1.32 5.25 6.31
CA VAL A 91 0.35 5.09 7.40
C VAL A 91 -0.03 6.47 7.90
N GLY A 92 -1.30 6.72 8.04
CA GLY A 92 -1.75 8.00 8.55
C GLY A 92 -3.26 8.06 8.79
N PRO A 93 -3.70 9.14 9.43
CA PRO A 93 -5.12 9.36 9.65
C PRO A 93 -5.84 9.60 8.32
N SER A 94 -7.05 9.13 8.24
CA SER A 94 -7.88 9.25 7.05
C SER A 94 -9.15 10.03 7.33
N ARG A 95 -9.67 10.63 6.28
CA ARG A 95 -10.96 11.29 6.26
C ARG A 95 -11.61 11.10 4.91
N VAL A 96 -12.92 11.26 4.85
CA VAL A 96 -13.69 11.16 3.63
C VAL A 96 -14.24 12.54 3.30
N VAL A 97 -14.02 12.98 2.06
CA VAL A 97 -14.53 14.27 1.60
C VAL A 97 -15.41 14.07 0.38
N ALA A 98 -16.47 14.87 0.32
CA ALA A 98 -17.32 14.91 -0.87
C ALA A 98 -16.59 15.66 -2.00
N VAL A 99 -16.81 15.21 -3.22
CA VAL A 99 -16.30 15.91 -4.40
C VAL A 99 -17.31 16.96 -4.80
N GLY A 100 -17.09 18.21 -4.42
CA GLY A 100 -18.06 19.31 -4.55
C GLY A 100 -18.42 19.69 -5.98
N ARG A 101 -17.74 19.18 -6.98
CA ARG A 101 -18.01 19.43 -8.41
C ARG A 101 -17.96 18.15 -9.24
N SER A 102 -18.11 17.01 -8.60
CA SER A 102 -18.18 15.74 -9.32
C SER A 102 -19.51 15.67 -10.10
N GLN A 103 -19.44 15.23 -11.35
CA GLN A 103 -20.62 14.90 -12.12
C GLN A 103 -21.31 13.64 -11.59
N ASP A 104 -20.63 12.88 -10.73
CA ASP A 104 -21.17 11.68 -10.10
C ASP A 104 -21.24 11.93 -8.58
N PRO A 105 -22.46 12.16 -8.02
CA PRO A 105 -22.62 12.40 -6.59
C PRO A 105 -22.32 11.17 -5.72
N ASP A 106 -22.20 9.99 -6.34
CA ASP A 106 -21.89 8.76 -5.63
C ASP A 106 -20.40 8.56 -5.40
N VAL A 107 -19.55 9.47 -5.88
CA VAL A 107 -18.10 9.41 -5.69
C VAL A 107 -17.69 10.32 -4.54
N CYS A 108 -16.86 9.80 -3.66
CA CYS A 108 -16.16 10.59 -2.65
C CYS A 108 -14.66 10.33 -2.72
N LEU A 109 -13.89 11.13 -1.99
CA LEU A 109 -12.46 10.97 -1.89
C LEU A 109 -12.08 10.55 -0.47
N ILE A 110 -11.27 9.51 -0.37
CA ILE A 110 -10.57 9.19 0.86
C ILE A 110 -9.25 9.92 0.82
N VAL A 111 -8.96 10.66 1.89
CA VAL A 111 -7.71 11.39 2.04
C VAL A 111 -6.95 10.76 3.19
N VAL A 112 -5.82 10.12 2.88
CA VAL A 112 -4.92 9.54 3.88
C VAL A 112 -3.76 10.50 4.04
N GLN A 113 -3.71 11.16 5.19
CA GLN A 113 -2.62 12.08 5.52
C GLN A 113 -1.33 11.28 5.67
N VAL A 114 -0.26 11.71 5.03
CA VAL A 114 1.03 11.05 5.17
C VAL A 114 1.58 11.32 6.57
N GLY A 115 1.56 10.30 7.41
CA GLY A 115 2.13 10.32 8.76
C GLY A 115 3.46 9.59 8.79
N LEU A 116 3.43 8.27 8.64
CA LEU A 116 4.61 7.43 8.58
C LEU A 116 4.83 6.97 7.14
N VAL A 117 6.05 7.10 6.65
CA VAL A 117 6.44 6.62 5.31
C VAL A 117 7.58 5.63 5.48
N ARG A 118 7.47 4.47 4.86
CA ARG A 118 8.53 3.47 4.80
C ARG A 118 8.68 2.99 3.37
N GLY A 119 9.87 3.12 2.84
CA GLY A 119 10.20 2.65 1.49
C GLY A 119 11.36 1.69 1.51
N TRP A 120 11.33 0.72 0.59
CA TRP A 120 12.34 -0.31 0.45
C TRP A 120 12.63 -0.55 -1.01
N ARG A 121 13.91 -0.68 -1.36
CA ARG A 121 14.31 -1.38 -2.59
C ARG A 121 14.54 -2.82 -2.26
N THR A 122 14.01 -3.69 -3.09
CA THR A 122 14.03 -5.13 -2.85
C THR A 122 14.61 -5.84 -4.06
N THR A 123 15.51 -6.77 -3.80
CA THR A 123 15.97 -7.73 -4.79
C THR A 123 15.20 -9.04 -4.53
N LEU A 124 14.50 -9.53 -5.55
CA LEU A 124 13.71 -10.75 -5.40
C LEU A 124 14.64 -11.95 -5.42
N SER A 125 14.57 -12.77 -4.36
CA SER A 125 15.34 -13.99 -4.27
C SER A 125 14.75 -15.10 -5.13
N SER A 126 15.62 -15.88 -5.76
CA SER A 126 15.24 -17.08 -6.51
C SER A 126 15.11 -18.34 -5.64
N THR A 127 15.22 -18.18 -4.34
CA THR A 127 15.37 -19.32 -3.42
C THR A 127 14.08 -20.08 -3.17
N VAL A 128 12.93 -19.51 -3.52
CA VAL A 128 11.68 -20.28 -3.51
C VAL A 128 11.54 -20.89 -4.90
N GLY A 129 12.21 -22.01 -5.08
CA GLY A 129 12.07 -22.76 -6.30
C GLY A 129 10.63 -23.20 -6.50
N ASP A 130 10.29 -23.49 -7.73
CA ASP A 130 9.05 -24.12 -8.13
C ASP A 130 9.01 -25.56 -7.55
N THR A 131 8.86 -25.64 -6.23
CA THR A 131 8.71 -26.93 -5.57
C THR A 131 7.24 -27.19 -5.35
N ALA A 132 6.73 -28.21 -6.02
CA ALA A 132 5.39 -28.74 -5.77
C ALA A 132 5.31 -29.46 -4.41
N GLU A 133 6.25 -29.25 -3.53
CA GLU A 133 6.22 -29.85 -2.20
C GLU A 133 5.19 -29.16 -1.33
N PRO A 134 4.40 -29.93 -0.57
CA PRO A 134 3.47 -29.32 0.39
C PRO A 134 4.23 -28.53 1.44
N LEU A 135 3.59 -27.48 1.94
CA LEU A 135 4.17 -26.69 3.02
C LEU A 135 4.45 -27.60 4.23
N PRO A 136 5.60 -27.42 4.89
CA PRO A 136 5.86 -28.15 6.12
C PRO A 136 4.81 -27.78 7.17
N ASP A 137 4.57 -28.69 8.10
CA ASP A 137 3.69 -28.42 9.23
C ASP A 137 4.13 -27.14 9.96
N ALA A 138 3.15 -26.43 10.50
CA ALA A 138 3.41 -25.16 11.13
C ALA A 138 4.54 -25.25 12.16
N CYS A 139 5.50 -24.36 12.05
CA CYS A 139 6.50 -24.17 13.09
C CYS A 139 5.78 -23.69 14.35
N VAL A 140 5.79 -24.51 15.35
CA VAL A 140 5.25 -24.17 16.66
C VAL A 140 6.33 -23.48 17.49
#